data_98a9e4823081a5d565bbc53644e3e1ec
#
_entry.id   98a9e4823081a5d565bbc53644e3e1ec
#
_cell.length_a   1.000
_cell.length_b   1.000
_cell.length_c   1.000
_cell.angle_alpha   90.00
_cell.angle_beta   90.00
_cell.angle_gamma   90.00
#
_symmetry.space_group_name_H-M   'P 1'
#
loop_
_entity.id
_entity.type
_entity.pdbx_description
1 polymer ?
#
loop_
_entity_poly.entity_id
_entity_poly.type
_entity_poly.pdbx_seq_one_letter_code
_entity_poly.pdbx_strand_id
1 'polypeptide(L)'
;MTRIGYVLKVYPRFSETFIVTEILAREAHGDDLRIYALRPTTDPRFHPEIARVRAQVSWVPRPAKASEFWAQLSDSLRHEDLRRRFAELAPDIAGLPADEVAQGISLAASVIDDGIDHLHAHFASLAGRMAWLASRLTGVPYTITTHAKDIYHESVDRGWLRRICGDADRVIAISRFNERYLNEVLDGTGARISLQYNALELERFPYRDPI
;
A
#
# COMPACT_ATOMS: atom_id res chain seq x y z
N MET A 1 18.69 -6.69 7.91
CA MET A 1 17.40 -7.33 7.55
C MET A 1 16.48 -6.20 7.14
N THR A 2 15.91 -6.24 5.95
CA THR A 2 15.04 -5.16 5.44
C THR A 2 13.69 -5.25 6.11
N ARG A 3 13.21 -4.15 6.69
CA ARG A 3 11.86 -4.06 7.28
C ARG A 3 10.89 -3.47 6.28
N ILE A 4 9.84 -4.21 5.95
CA ILE A 4 8.88 -3.85 4.91
C ILE A 4 7.53 -3.50 5.53
N GLY A 5 7.01 -2.31 5.19
CA GLY A 5 5.67 -1.86 5.59
C GLY A 5 4.64 -2.12 4.48
N TYR A 6 3.70 -3.02 4.70
CA TYR A 6 2.55 -3.24 3.82
C TYR A 6 1.49 -2.17 4.06
N VAL A 7 1.14 -1.40 3.04
CA VAL A 7 0.07 -0.40 3.10
C VAL A 7 -1.18 -0.96 2.44
N LEU A 8 -2.21 -1.24 3.24
CA LEU A 8 -3.43 -1.91 2.81
C LEU A 8 -4.66 -1.05 3.15
N LYS A 9 -5.60 -0.94 2.19
CA LYS A 9 -6.82 -0.17 2.43
C LYS A 9 -7.62 -0.75 3.59
N VAL A 10 -7.79 -2.06 3.63
CA VAL A 10 -8.48 -2.81 4.69
C VAL A 10 -7.67 -4.08 4.97
N TYR A 11 -7.43 -4.38 6.23
CA TYR A 11 -6.83 -5.64 6.61
C TYR A 11 -7.38 -6.10 7.97
N PRO A 12 -7.69 -7.41 8.16
CA PRO A 12 -7.74 -8.44 7.12
C PRO A 12 -8.97 -8.31 6.23
N ARG A 13 -8.93 -8.93 5.03
CA ARG A 13 -10.05 -8.94 4.10
C ARG A 13 -10.31 -10.32 3.53
N PHE A 14 -11.59 -10.74 3.52
CA PHE A 14 -11.98 -12.09 3.07
C PHE A 14 -11.64 -12.35 1.59
N SER A 15 -11.84 -11.35 0.72
CA SER A 15 -11.63 -11.50 -0.73
C SER A 15 -10.18 -11.29 -1.20
N GLU A 16 -9.25 -10.97 -0.30
CA GLU A 16 -7.86 -10.60 -0.66
C GLU A 16 -6.85 -11.65 -0.13
N THR A 17 -7.15 -12.93 -0.32
CA THR A 17 -6.32 -14.06 0.13
C THR A 17 -4.92 -14.05 -0.49
N PHE A 18 -4.77 -13.51 -1.69
CA PHE A 18 -3.48 -13.37 -2.37
C PHE A 18 -2.50 -12.49 -1.58
N ILE A 19 -2.99 -11.44 -0.88
CA ILE A 19 -2.16 -10.60 -0.01
C ILE A 19 -1.67 -11.42 1.19
N VAL A 20 -2.55 -12.21 1.81
CA VAL A 20 -2.18 -13.08 2.94
C VAL A 20 -1.15 -14.12 2.50
N THR A 21 -1.34 -14.73 1.33
CA THR A 21 -0.38 -15.69 0.76
C THR A 21 0.99 -15.05 0.52
N GLU A 22 1.02 -13.82 -0.01
CA GLU A 22 2.28 -13.09 -0.22
C GLU A 22 2.97 -12.77 1.11
N ILE A 23 2.23 -12.26 2.10
CA ILE A 23 2.76 -11.95 3.45
C ILE A 23 3.37 -13.21 4.07
N LEU A 24 2.65 -14.34 4.06
CA LEU A 24 3.14 -15.60 4.61
C LEU A 24 4.39 -16.11 3.90
N ALA A 25 4.48 -15.97 2.57
CA ALA A 25 5.66 -16.35 1.80
C ALA A 25 6.88 -15.49 2.17
N ARG A 26 6.69 -14.18 2.34
CA ARG A 26 7.76 -13.27 2.79
C ARG A 26 8.20 -13.55 4.22
N GLU A 27 7.27 -13.81 5.13
CA GLU A 27 7.58 -14.22 6.50
C GLU A 27 8.36 -15.53 6.55
N ALA A 28 8.03 -16.48 5.66
CA ALA A 28 8.76 -17.76 5.52
C ALA A 28 10.17 -17.55 4.95
N HIS A 29 10.34 -16.55 4.09
CA HIS A 29 11.65 -16.14 3.56
C HIS A 29 12.52 -15.42 4.62
N GLY A 30 11.90 -14.94 5.72
CA GLY A 30 12.60 -14.29 6.82
C GLY A 30 12.54 -12.77 6.78
N ASP A 31 11.67 -12.18 5.96
CA ASP A 31 11.46 -10.73 5.93
C ASP A 31 10.80 -10.24 7.25
N ASP A 32 11.20 -9.07 7.75
CA ASP A 32 10.54 -8.39 8.86
C ASP A 32 9.42 -7.50 8.30
N LEU A 33 8.16 -7.83 8.65
CA LEU A 33 6.99 -7.20 8.07
C LEU A 33 6.17 -6.42 9.09
N ARG A 34 5.63 -5.27 8.66
CA ARG A 34 4.59 -4.50 9.34
C ARG A 34 3.40 -4.33 8.40
N ILE A 35 2.19 -4.30 8.94
CA ILE A 35 0.96 -4.06 8.18
C ILE A 35 0.31 -2.78 8.67
N TYR A 36 0.14 -1.81 7.78
CA TYR A 36 -0.57 -0.56 8.01
C TYR A 36 -1.94 -0.62 7.35
N ALA A 37 -2.99 -0.76 8.17
CA ALA A 37 -4.37 -0.81 7.71
C ALA A 37 -5.03 0.58 7.80
N LEU A 38 -5.57 1.06 6.67
CA LEU A 38 -6.14 2.41 6.55
C LEU A 38 -7.61 2.49 6.97
N ARG A 39 -8.31 1.37 6.98
CA ARG A 39 -9.74 1.26 7.32
C ARG A 39 -9.97 -0.03 8.11
N PRO A 40 -10.92 -0.04 9.05
CA PRO A 40 -11.33 -1.25 9.72
C PRO A 40 -11.98 -2.23 8.76
N THR A 41 -11.85 -3.51 9.05
CA THR A 41 -12.60 -4.54 8.33
C THR A 41 -14.05 -4.56 8.78
N THR A 42 -14.94 -4.85 7.83
CA THR A 42 -16.37 -5.11 8.06
C THR A 42 -16.74 -6.54 7.63
N ASP A 43 -15.76 -7.33 7.23
CA ASP A 43 -15.98 -8.70 6.78
C ASP A 43 -16.42 -9.59 7.97
N PRO A 44 -17.51 -10.37 7.85
CA PRO A 44 -18.06 -11.17 8.94
C PRO A 44 -17.30 -12.49 9.16
N ARG A 45 -16.41 -12.86 8.25
CA ARG A 45 -15.64 -14.12 8.27
C ARG A 45 -14.29 -13.94 7.60
N PHE A 46 -13.36 -14.83 7.92
CA PHE A 46 -12.00 -14.79 7.40
C PHE A 46 -11.50 -16.19 7.07
N HIS A 47 -10.50 -16.26 6.22
CA HIS A 47 -9.77 -17.49 5.96
C HIS A 47 -8.83 -17.82 7.12
N PRO A 48 -8.65 -19.11 7.47
CA PRO A 48 -7.82 -19.54 8.60
C PRO A 48 -6.35 -19.16 8.44
N GLU A 49 -5.88 -18.95 7.23
CA GLU A 49 -4.50 -18.53 6.94
C GLU A 49 -4.11 -17.22 7.60
N ILE A 50 -5.08 -16.34 7.84
CA ILE A 50 -4.84 -15.05 8.51
C ILE A 50 -4.27 -15.26 9.92
N ALA A 51 -4.66 -16.34 10.61
CA ALA A 51 -4.14 -16.67 11.93
C ALA A 51 -2.65 -17.07 11.92
N ARG A 52 -2.06 -17.36 10.75
CA ARG A 52 -0.65 -17.69 10.60
C ARG A 52 0.24 -16.46 10.43
N VAL A 53 -0.34 -15.31 10.07
CA VAL A 53 0.40 -14.05 9.88
C VAL A 53 0.95 -13.57 11.21
N ARG A 54 2.25 -13.30 11.28
CA ARG A 54 2.98 -12.84 12.46
C ARG A 54 3.20 -11.33 12.46
N ALA A 55 3.16 -10.71 11.28
CA ALA A 55 3.36 -9.28 11.10
C ALA A 55 2.40 -8.49 11.99
N GLN A 56 2.93 -7.54 12.75
CA GLN A 56 2.11 -6.65 13.57
C GLN A 56 1.25 -5.76 12.66
N VAL A 57 -0.03 -5.63 13.03
CA VAL A 57 -0.99 -4.77 12.35
C VAL A 57 -1.13 -3.46 13.11
N SER A 58 -0.88 -2.34 12.44
CA SER A 58 -1.07 -0.98 12.95
C SER A 58 -2.22 -0.31 12.18
N TRP A 59 -3.16 0.26 12.94
CA TRP A 59 -4.26 1.03 12.37
C TRP A 59 -3.83 2.49 12.18
N VAL A 60 -3.85 2.97 10.94
CA VAL A 60 -3.50 4.36 10.64
C VAL A 60 -4.74 5.23 10.87
N PRO A 61 -4.73 6.14 11.85
CA PRO A 61 -5.91 6.93 12.21
C PRO A 61 -6.35 7.84 11.06
N ARG A 62 -7.67 7.99 10.91
CA ARG A 62 -8.30 8.93 9.99
C ARG A 62 -9.17 9.89 10.77
N PRO A 63 -8.89 11.19 10.76
CA PRO A 63 -9.68 12.16 11.51
C PRO A 63 -11.08 12.32 10.91
N ALA A 64 -12.10 12.37 11.77
CA ALA A 64 -13.49 12.63 11.39
C ALA A 64 -13.91 14.09 11.60
N LYS A 65 -13.14 14.84 12.39
CA LYS A 65 -13.42 16.26 12.74
C LYS A 65 -12.14 17.10 12.66
N ALA A 66 -12.31 18.41 12.52
CA ALA A 66 -11.20 19.35 12.45
C ALA A 66 -10.29 19.31 13.69
N SER A 67 -10.85 19.13 14.89
CA SER A 67 -10.04 19.00 16.11
C SER A 67 -9.15 17.76 16.11
N GLU A 68 -9.65 16.63 15.61
CA GLU A 68 -8.88 15.40 15.46
C GLU A 68 -7.79 15.56 14.38
N PHE A 69 -8.11 16.24 13.27
CA PHE A 69 -7.14 16.57 12.24
C PHE A 69 -5.95 17.35 12.80
N TRP A 70 -6.21 18.45 13.55
CA TRP A 70 -5.15 19.26 14.11
C TRP A 70 -4.32 18.52 15.17
N ALA A 71 -4.97 17.72 16.02
CA ALA A 71 -4.28 16.91 17.01
C ALA A 71 -3.36 15.86 16.34
N GLN A 72 -3.87 15.15 15.35
CA GLN A 72 -3.14 14.14 14.58
C GLN A 72 -1.96 14.77 13.81
N LEU A 73 -2.19 15.92 13.16
CA LEU A 73 -1.16 16.63 12.44
C LEU A 73 -0.04 17.10 13.38
N SER A 74 -0.39 17.70 14.52
CA SER A 74 0.57 18.16 15.53
C SER A 74 1.42 17.02 16.08
N ASP A 75 0.80 15.88 16.39
CA ASP A 75 1.53 14.70 16.87
C ASP A 75 2.47 14.13 15.80
N SER A 76 1.99 13.98 14.57
CA SER A 76 2.78 13.41 13.48
C SER A 76 3.95 14.30 13.06
N LEU A 77 3.79 15.63 13.10
CA LEU A 77 4.83 16.60 12.73
C LEU A 77 5.89 16.84 13.83
N ARG A 78 5.97 16.00 14.86
CA ARG A 78 7.06 16.05 15.86
C ARG A 78 8.43 15.76 15.24
N HIS A 79 8.49 14.96 14.17
CA HIS A 79 9.71 14.68 13.42
C HIS A 79 10.09 15.89 12.54
N GLU A 80 11.28 16.43 12.73
CA GLU A 80 11.73 17.65 12.03
C GLU A 80 11.80 17.48 10.52
N ASP A 81 12.41 16.38 10.06
CA ASP A 81 12.52 16.08 8.62
C ASP A 81 11.15 15.89 7.95
N LEU A 82 10.23 15.23 8.63
CA LEU A 82 8.86 15.07 8.13
C LEU A 82 8.16 16.43 8.01
N ARG A 83 8.30 17.29 9.01
CA ARG A 83 7.75 18.66 9.00
C ARG A 83 8.29 19.49 7.84
N ARG A 84 9.61 19.42 7.60
CA ARG A 84 10.26 20.12 6.49
C ARG A 84 9.73 19.61 5.14
N ARG A 85 9.74 18.29 4.92
CA ARG A 85 9.22 17.68 3.68
C ARG A 85 7.73 17.92 3.48
N PHE A 86 6.94 17.97 4.56
CA PHE A 86 5.53 18.32 4.47
C PHE A 86 5.33 19.76 3.97
N ALA A 87 6.09 20.72 4.46
CA ALA A 87 6.03 22.10 3.99
C ALA A 87 6.37 22.22 2.49
N GLU A 88 7.37 21.47 2.03
CA GLU A 88 7.77 21.40 0.61
C GLU A 88 6.68 20.75 -0.26
N LEU A 89 6.02 19.69 0.24
CA LEU A 89 5.03 18.91 -0.50
C LEU A 89 3.62 19.52 -0.47
N ALA A 90 3.34 20.41 0.47
CA ALA A 90 2.00 20.96 0.70
C ALA A 90 1.31 21.52 -0.56
N PRO A 91 2.00 22.25 -1.48
CA PRO A 91 1.36 22.72 -2.71
C PRO A 91 0.86 21.60 -3.61
N ASP A 92 1.58 20.48 -3.69
CA ASP A 92 1.27 19.34 -4.57
C ASP A 92 0.08 18.51 -4.07
N ILE A 93 -0.20 18.56 -2.77
CA ILE A 93 -1.23 17.77 -2.11
C ILE A 93 -2.45 18.59 -1.66
N ALA A 94 -2.46 19.89 -1.93
CA ALA A 94 -3.55 20.81 -1.53
C ALA A 94 -4.93 20.42 -2.11
N GLY A 95 -4.95 19.65 -3.20
CA GLY A 95 -6.18 19.13 -3.80
C GLY A 95 -6.67 17.81 -3.21
N LEU A 96 -5.92 17.18 -2.29
CA LEU A 96 -6.37 15.97 -1.61
C LEU A 96 -7.35 16.27 -0.48
N PRO A 97 -8.26 15.32 -0.15
CA PRO A 97 -9.08 15.42 1.06
C PRO A 97 -8.20 15.58 2.30
N ALA A 98 -8.55 16.51 3.18
CA ALA A 98 -7.76 16.83 4.37
C ALA A 98 -7.53 15.58 5.28
N ASP A 99 -8.53 14.74 5.41
CA ASP A 99 -8.46 13.50 6.19
C ASP A 99 -7.51 12.45 5.57
N GLU A 100 -7.37 12.43 4.25
CA GLU A 100 -6.36 11.60 3.57
C GLU A 100 -4.95 12.16 3.78
N VAL A 101 -4.78 13.47 3.72
CA VAL A 101 -3.49 14.12 4.02
C VAL A 101 -3.06 13.81 5.45
N ALA A 102 -3.94 14.01 6.43
CA ALA A 102 -3.64 13.70 7.83
C ALA A 102 -3.30 12.21 8.03
N GLN A 103 -4.04 11.31 7.38
CA GLN A 103 -3.78 9.87 7.44
C GLN A 103 -2.42 9.53 6.83
N GLY A 104 -2.05 10.12 5.69
CA GLY A 104 -0.75 9.92 5.07
C GLY A 104 0.42 10.44 5.90
N ILE A 105 0.24 11.58 6.59
CA ILE A 105 1.26 12.13 7.50
C ILE A 105 1.43 11.22 8.73
N SER A 106 0.33 10.69 9.29
CA SER A 106 0.41 9.73 10.39
C SER A 106 1.06 8.41 9.97
N LEU A 107 0.79 7.94 8.75
CA LEU A 107 1.50 6.79 8.19
C LEU A 107 3.01 7.08 8.08
N ALA A 108 3.39 8.26 7.58
CA ALA A 108 4.78 8.66 7.49
C ALA A 108 5.49 8.70 8.85
N ALA A 109 4.83 9.22 9.89
CA ALA A 109 5.36 9.19 11.25
C ALA A 109 5.56 7.75 11.75
N SER A 110 4.57 6.86 11.53
CA SER A 110 4.67 5.45 11.90
C SER A 110 5.81 4.74 11.14
N VAL A 111 6.02 5.06 9.86
CA VAL A 111 7.11 4.53 9.04
C VAL A 111 8.48 4.89 9.63
N ILE A 112 8.62 6.12 10.13
CA ILE A 112 9.85 6.56 10.81
C ILE A 112 10.02 5.85 12.15
N ASP A 113 8.98 5.83 12.99
CA ASP A 113 9.02 5.24 14.33
C ASP A 113 9.30 3.74 14.28
N ASP A 114 8.74 3.03 13.31
CA ASP A 114 8.92 1.58 13.12
C ASP A 114 10.23 1.24 12.38
N GLY A 115 10.97 2.24 11.86
CA GLY A 115 12.20 2.02 11.11
C GLY A 115 12.00 1.22 9.84
N ILE A 116 10.99 1.58 9.05
CA ILE A 116 10.66 0.91 7.78
C ILE A 116 11.66 1.31 6.70
N ASP A 117 12.23 0.33 6.02
CA ASP A 117 13.20 0.53 4.93
C ASP A 117 12.54 0.59 3.55
N HIS A 118 11.36 -0.04 3.41
CA HIS A 118 10.62 -0.12 2.15
C HIS A 118 9.11 -0.23 2.40
N LEU A 119 8.30 0.45 1.57
CA LEU A 119 6.85 0.29 1.59
C LEU A 119 6.38 -0.58 0.44
N HIS A 120 5.37 -1.40 0.68
CA HIS A 120 4.68 -2.15 -0.35
C HIS A 120 3.18 -1.92 -0.26
N ALA A 121 2.57 -1.43 -1.34
CA ALA A 121 1.13 -1.21 -1.40
C ALA A 121 0.45 -2.19 -2.36
N HIS A 122 -0.74 -2.66 -1.99
CA HIS A 122 -1.65 -3.28 -2.94
C HIS A 122 -2.74 -2.30 -3.33
N PHE A 123 -3.01 -2.23 -4.63
CA PHE A 123 -3.93 -1.33 -5.33
C PHE A 123 -3.44 0.13 -5.43
N ALA A 124 -3.35 0.62 -6.67
CA ALA A 124 -3.00 2.01 -7.00
C ALA A 124 -4.15 3.00 -6.74
N SER A 125 -4.94 2.74 -5.68
CA SER A 125 -6.02 3.60 -5.20
C SER A 125 -5.62 4.27 -3.87
N LEU A 126 -6.46 4.21 -2.84
CA LEU A 126 -6.14 4.82 -1.54
C LEU A 126 -4.83 4.29 -0.93
N ALA A 127 -4.60 2.97 -0.97
CA ALA A 127 -3.37 2.39 -0.41
C ALA A 127 -2.13 2.89 -1.14
N GLY A 128 -2.15 2.88 -2.48
CA GLY A 128 -1.05 3.41 -3.30
C GLY A 128 -0.82 4.90 -3.07
N ARG A 129 -1.88 5.71 -2.93
CA ARG A 129 -1.77 7.13 -2.63
C ARG A 129 -1.16 7.40 -1.25
N MET A 130 -1.54 6.59 -0.24
CA MET A 130 -0.94 6.70 1.10
C MET A 130 0.52 6.25 1.12
N ALA A 131 0.87 5.20 0.40
CA ALA A 131 2.27 4.78 0.25
C ALA A 131 3.11 5.83 -0.47
N TRP A 132 2.57 6.42 -1.55
CA TRP A 132 3.19 7.54 -2.26
C TRP A 132 3.44 8.72 -1.32
N LEU A 133 2.39 9.13 -0.57
CA LEU A 133 2.49 10.27 0.35
C LEU A 133 3.50 10.01 1.47
N ALA A 134 3.48 8.83 2.08
CA ALA A 134 4.45 8.43 3.10
C ALA A 134 5.88 8.39 2.53
N SER A 135 6.06 7.86 1.32
CA SER A 135 7.35 7.85 0.63
C SER A 135 7.89 9.26 0.37
N ARG A 136 7.06 10.18 -0.13
CA ARG A 136 7.44 11.58 -0.34
C ARG A 136 7.84 12.28 0.96
N LEU A 137 7.14 11.98 2.06
CA LEU A 137 7.36 12.58 3.37
C LEU A 137 8.57 12.01 4.13
N THR A 138 8.92 10.74 3.90
CA THR A 138 10.00 10.06 4.62
C THR A 138 11.27 9.87 3.79
N GLY A 139 11.12 9.76 2.47
CA GLY A 139 12.18 9.33 1.56
C GLY A 139 12.30 7.81 1.45
N VAL A 140 11.47 7.05 2.17
CA VAL A 140 11.44 5.58 2.09
C VAL A 140 10.85 5.18 0.73
N PRO A 141 11.54 4.34 -0.06
CA PRO A 141 11.04 3.90 -1.36
C PRO A 141 9.83 2.99 -1.23
N TYR A 142 9.05 2.87 -2.31
CA TYR A 142 7.91 1.96 -2.32
C TYR A 142 7.76 1.21 -3.64
N THR A 143 7.15 0.03 -3.54
CA THR A 143 6.64 -0.76 -4.65
C THR A 143 5.13 -0.88 -4.57
N ILE A 144 4.48 -1.15 -5.71
CA ILE A 144 3.03 -1.27 -5.76
C ILE A 144 2.61 -2.45 -6.64
N THR A 145 1.73 -3.31 -6.12
CA THR A 145 1.03 -4.32 -6.92
C THR A 145 -0.33 -3.78 -7.34
N THR A 146 -0.53 -3.71 -8.66
CA THR A 146 -1.79 -3.24 -9.26
C THR A 146 -2.72 -4.40 -9.58
N HIS A 147 -4.03 -4.15 -9.46
CA HIS A 147 -5.07 -5.12 -9.71
C HIS A 147 -6.11 -4.56 -10.69
N ALA A 148 -7.13 -5.36 -11.07
CA ALA A 148 -8.06 -4.95 -12.11
C ALA A 148 -8.88 -3.69 -11.75
N LYS A 149 -9.36 -3.60 -10.49
CA LYS A 149 -10.25 -2.52 -10.06
C LYS A 149 -9.57 -1.15 -10.03
N ASP A 150 -8.31 -1.11 -9.68
CA ASP A 150 -7.54 0.13 -9.50
C ASP A 150 -6.89 0.65 -10.78
N ILE A 151 -6.98 -0.10 -11.88
CA ILE A 151 -6.40 0.30 -13.17
C ILE A 151 -7.43 0.38 -14.31
N TYR A 152 -8.51 -0.44 -14.30
CA TYR A 152 -9.47 -0.50 -15.41
C TYR A 152 -10.81 0.19 -15.13
N HIS A 153 -11.19 0.34 -13.83
CA HIS A 153 -12.50 0.87 -13.50
C HIS A 153 -12.64 2.32 -13.97
N GLU A 154 -13.83 2.69 -14.42
CA GLU A 154 -14.12 4.04 -14.96
C GLU A 154 -13.85 5.18 -13.96
N SER A 155 -13.95 4.89 -12.65
CA SER A 155 -13.66 5.87 -11.58
C SER A 155 -12.18 6.05 -11.27
N VAL A 156 -11.27 5.40 -12.01
CA VAL A 156 -9.83 5.54 -11.80
C VAL A 156 -9.37 6.93 -12.26
N ASP A 157 -8.84 7.70 -11.33
CA ASP A 157 -8.14 8.94 -11.66
C ASP A 157 -6.79 8.60 -12.31
N ARG A 158 -6.72 8.79 -13.63
CA ARG A 158 -5.52 8.49 -14.41
C ARG A 158 -4.33 9.38 -14.03
N GLY A 159 -4.58 10.60 -13.58
CA GLY A 159 -3.52 11.51 -13.11
C GLY A 159 -2.86 10.94 -11.86
N TRP A 160 -3.67 10.50 -10.89
CA TRP A 160 -3.17 9.84 -9.69
C TRP A 160 -2.52 8.48 -9.98
N LEU A 161 -3.11 7.66 -10.85
CA LEU A 161 -2.52 6.39 -11.25
C LEU A 161 -1.10 6.60 -11.81
N ARG A 162 -0.96 7.55 -12.75
CA ARG A 162 0.34 7.88 -13.36
C ARG A 162 1.35 8.41 -12.35
N ARG A 163 0.92 9.28 -11.42
CA ARG A 163 1.77 9.82 -10.34
C ARG A 163 2.25 8.72 -9.40
N ILE A 164 1.33 7.90 -8.87
CA ILE A 164 1.65 6.81 -7.94
C ILE A 164 2.58 5.80 -8.61
N CYS A 165 2.28 5.37 -9.84
CA CYS A 165 3.08 4.38 -10.52
C CYS A 165 4.41 4.94 -11.05
N GLY A 166 4.45 6.21 -11.46
CA GLY A 166 5.65 6.87 -11.96
C GLY A 166 6.72 7.06 -10.89
N ASP A 167 6.31 7.37 -9.66
CA ASP A 167 7.22 7.58 -8.52
C ASP A 167 7.58 6.28 -7.77
N ALA A 168 6.94 5.16 -8.11
CA ALA A 168 7.23 3.87 -7.48
C ALA A 168 8.57 3.29 -7.97
N ASP A 169 9.32 2.68 -7.07
CA ASP A 169 10.52 1.92 -7.44
C ASP A 169 10.20 0.82 -8.43
N ARG A 170 9.02 0.19 -8.28
CA ARG A 170 8.52 -0.82 -9.20
C ARG A 170 7.00 -0.93 -9.12
N VAL A 171 6.40 -1.11 -10.28
CA VAL A 171 4.98 -1.45 -10.43
C VAL A 171 4.88 -2.93 -10.78
N ILE A 172 4.13 -3.68 -9.99
CA ILE A 172 3.93 -5.10 -10.20
C ILE A 172 2.59 -5.31 -10.91
N ALA A 173 2.67 -5.89 -12.10
CA ALA A 173 1.52 -6.33 -12.89
C ALA A 173 1.24 -7.81 -12.59
N ILE A 174 0.01 -8.17 -12.24
CA ILE A 174 -0.37 -9.56 -11.86
C ILE A 174 -0.68 -10.46 -13.06
N SER A 175 -0.65 -9.94 -14.27
CA SER A 175 -0.85 -10.68 -15.51
C SER A 175 -0.22 -9.97 -16.70
N ARG A 176 0.02 -10.71 -17.80
CA ARG A 176 0.48 -10.12 -19.06
C ARG A 176 -0.51 -9.10 -19.65
N PHE A 177 -1.80 -9.24 -19.34
CA PHE A 177 -2.82 -8.29 -19.74
C PHE A 177 -2.65 -6.97 -18.98
N ASN A 178 -2.48 -7.04 -17.64
CA ASN A 178 -2.18 -5.86 -16.81
C ASN A 178 -0.88 -5.18 -17.26
N GLU A 179 0.17 -5.97 -17.50
CA GLU A 179 1.47 -5.46 -17.93
C GLU A 179 1.37 -4.64 -19.23
N ARG A 180 0.69 -5.17 -20.25
CA ARG A 180 0.47 -4.44 -21.51
C ARG A 180 -0.30 -3.13 -21.30
N TYR A 181 -1.40 -3.19 -20.56
CA TYR A 181 -2.23 -2.02 -20.26
C TYR A 181 -1.44 -0.95 -19.49
N LEU A 182 -0.68 -1.36 -18.47
CA LEU A 182 0.13 -0.44 -17.68
C LEU A 182 1.24 0.21 -18.52
N ASN A 183 1.90 -0.53 -19.41
CA ASN A 183 2.88 0.05 -20.33
C ASN A 183 2.27 1.15 -21.23
N GLU A 184 1.01 0.96 -21.65
CA GLU A 184 0.30 1.96 -22.45
C GLU A 184 -0.10 3.18 -21.61
N VAL A 185 -0.75 2.96 -20.45
CA VAL A 185 -1.29 4.05 -19.61
C VAL A 185 -0.20 4.85 -18.91
N LEU A 186 0.92 4.21 -18.58
CA LEU A 186 2.05 4.82 -17.88
C LEU A 186 3.16 5.30 -18.80
N ASP A 187 2.96 5.25 -20.12
CA ASP A 187 3.95 5.74 -21.07
C ASP A 187 4.38 7.18 -20.76
N GLY A 188 5.68 7.45 -20.84
CA GLY A 188 6.27 8.74 -20.51
C GLY A 188 6.37 9.08 -19.01
N THR A 189 5.95 8.19 -18.07
CA THR A 189 6.11 8.43 -16.63
C THR A 189 7.44 7.95 -16.06
N GLY A 190 8.17 7.11 -16.79
CA GLY A 190 9.38 6.44 -16.29
C GLY A 190 9.11 5.24 -15.37
N ALA A 191 7.84 4.83 -15.22
CA ALA A 191 7.45 3.68 -14.38
C ALA A 191 8.16 2.39 -14.83
N ARG A 192 8.70 1.65 -13.86
CA ARG A 192 9.35 0.34 -14.08
C ARG A 192 8.36 -0.76 -13.78
N ILE A 193 7.82 -1.40 -14.80
CA ILE A 193 6.80 -2.45 -14.67
C ILE A 193 7.48 -3.84 -14.67
N SER A 194 7.00 -4.71 -13.79
CA SER A 194 7.41 -6.12 -13.72
C SER A 194 6.18 -7.02 -13.63
N LEU A 195 6.22 -8.12 -14.37
CA LEU A 195 5.19 -9.16 -14.29
C LEU A 195 5.49 -10.10 -13.13
N GLN A 196 4.54 -10.23 -12.20
CA GLN A 196 4.56 -11.21 -11.13
C GLN A 196 3.13 -11.72 -10.88
N TYR A 197 2.89 -12.99 -11.17
CA TYR A 197 1.59 -13.61 -10.90
C TYR A 197 1.34 -13.75 -9.40
N ASN A 198 0.05 -13.71 -9.00
CA ASN A 198 -0.32 -14.04 -7.63
C ASN A 198 0.11 -15.45 -7.29
N ALA A 199 0.72 -15.62 -6.12
CA ALA A 199 1.18 -16.91 -5.64
C ALA A 199 0.03 -17.78 -5.08
N LEU A 200 0.20 -19.10 -5.18
CA LEU A 200 -0.66 -20.10 -4.55
C LEU A 200 0.23 -21.11 -3.79
N GLU A 201 -0.26 -21.60 -2.66
CA GLU A 201 0.33 -22.76 -1.98
C GLU A 201 -0.08 -24.03 -2.73
N LEU A 202 0.73 -24.49 -3.68
CA LEU A 202 0.38 -25.59 -4.60
C LEU A 202 0.11 -26.92 -3.88
N GLU A 203 0.76 -27.15 -2.73
CA GLU A 203 0.54 -28.33 -1.90
C GLU A 203 -0.92 -28.46 -1.40
N ARG A 204 -1.65 -27.38 -1.36
CA ARG A 204 -3.08 -27.35 -0.98
C ARG A 204 -4.01 -27.74 -2.12
N PHE A 205 -3.50 -27.85 -3.35
CA PHE A 205 -4.25 -28.18 -4.56
C PHE A 205 -3.64 -29.43 -5.23
N PRO A 206 -3.69 -30.62 -4.55
CA PRO A 206 -3.16 -31.83 -5.12
C PRO A 206 -3.90 -32.16 -6.43
N TYR A 207 -3.13 -32.46 -7.46
CA TYR A 207 -3.70 -32.92 -8.73
C TYR A 207 -4.49 -34.22 -8.49
N ARG A 208 -5.69 -34.29 -9.06
CA ARG A 208 -6.50 -35.51 -9.14
C ARG A 208 -6.86 -35.71 -10.60
N ASP A 209 -6.67 -36.93 -11.10
CA ASP A 209 -7.13 -37.26 -12.43
C ASP A 209 -8.66 -37.07 -12.51
N PRO A 210 -9.16 -36.42 -13.58
CA PRO A 210 -10.59 -36.32 -13.80
C PRO A 210 -11.12 -37.77 -14.01
N ILE A 211 -12.20 -38.12 -13.29
CA ILE A 211 -12.92 -39.38 -13.43
C ILE A 211 -13.72 -39.37 -14.72
#